data_3c804f0d9e0e1bc770b7d131ec7eee78
#
_entry.id   3c804f0d9e0e1bc770b7d131ec7eee78
#
_cell.length_a   1.000
_cell.length_b   1.000
_cell.length_c   1.000
_cell.angle_alpha   90.00
_cell.angle_beta   90.00
_cell.angle_gamma   90.00
#
_symmetry.space_group_name_H-M   'P 1'
#
loop_
_entity.id
_entity.type
_entity.pdbx_description
1 polymer ?
#
loop_
_entity_poly.entity_id
_entity_poly.type
_entity_poly.pdbx_seq_one_letter_code
_entity_poly.pdbx_strand_id
1 'polypeptide(L)'
;INFRRIINAIVGPENKLYKKLKSVSKDIIWTRLENLSLLGTPDLLGYNNHRHFFTVELKVASGNRARLSPHQVSFHLTHPKNSFVLVQWKDKHLLFEGKQSLALVDSSLSSLEPVVDSLEDCVKYLSSL
;
A
#
# COMPACT_ATOMS: atom_id res chain seq x y z
N ILE A 1 15.47 19.78 -13.61
CA ILE A 1 14.68 18.62 -13.16
C ILE A 1 15.62 17.58 -12.59
N ASN A 2 15.34 17.12 -11.39
CA ASN A 2 16.10 16.05 -10.78
C ASN A 2 15.44 14.70 -11.10
N PHE A 3 15.98 14.00 -12.10
CA PHE A 3 15.44 12.70 -12.54
C PHE A 3 15.50 11.62 -11.44
N ARG A 4 16.42 11.71 -10.48
CA ARG A 4 16.47 10.77 -9.36
C ARG A 4 15.20 10.85 -8.50
N ARG A 5 14.64 12.05 -8.31
CA ARG A 5 13.38 12.22 -7.59
C ARG A 5 12.21 11.59 -8.33
N ILE A 6 12.24 11.65 -9.65
CA ILE A 6 11.19 11.06 -10.48
C ILE A 6 11.29 9.53 -10.46
N ILE A 7 12.50 8.99 -10.56
CA ILE A 7 12.75 7.55 -10.64
C ILE A 7 12.57 6.87 -9.28
N ASN A 8 12.88 7.56 -8.17
CA ASN A 8 12.81 7.02 -6.82
C ASN A 8 11.59 7.55 -6.05
N ALA A 9 10.39 7.33 -6.61
CA ALA A 9 9.14 7.77 -5.97
C ALA A 9 8.91 7.08 -4.63
N ILE A 10 9.36 5.82 -4.47
CA ILE A 10 9.29 5.09 -3.20
C ILE A 10 10.66 5.20 -2.53
N VAL A 11 10.72 5.93 -1.42
CA VAL A 11 11.96 6.22 -0.70
C VAL A 11 11.87 5.79 0.77
N GLY A 12 13.03 5.71 1.43
CA GLY A 12 13.14 5.45 2.85
C GLY A 12 12.60 4.08 3.27
N PRO A 13 11.90 4.00 4.40
CA PRO A 13 11.39 2.73 4.93
C PRO A 13 10.41 2.01 3.99
N GLU A 14 9.63 2.76 3.23
CA GLU A 14 8.68 2.22 2.27
C GLU A 14 9.38 1.47 1.14
N ASN A 15 10.60 1.90 0.76
CA ASN A 15 11.39 1.20 -0.25
C ASN A 15 11.81 -0.19 0.21
N LYS A 16 12.17 -0.34 1.49
CA LYS A 16 12.47 -1.65 2.08
C LYS A 16 11.24 -2.54 2.10
N LEU A 17 10.09 -1.98 2.45
CA LEU A 17 8.82 -2.69 2.45
C LEU A 17 8.47 -3.17 1.04
N TYR A 18 8.67 -2.32 0.03
CA TYR A 18 8.45 -2.69 -1.37
C TYR A 18 9.33 -3.87 -1.80
N LYS A 19 10.62 -3.80 -1.50
CA LYS A 19 11.56 -4.88 -1.85
C LYS A 19 11.16 -6.20 -1.20
N LYS A 20 10.74 -6.15 0.04
CA LYS A 20 10.30 -7.31 0.79
C LYS A 20 9.03 -7.91 0.19
N LEU A 21 8.04 -7.07 -0.11
CA LEU A 21 6.80 -7.49 -0.76
C LEU A 21 7.08 -8.14 -2.11
N LYS A 22 7.89 -7.50 -2.93
CA LYS A 22 8.25 -8.00 -4.26
C LYS A 22 8.95 -9.35 -4.18
N SER A 23 9.82 -9.54 -3.20
CA SER A 23 10.61 -10.78 -3.07
C SER A 23 9.75 -12.00 -2.74
N VAL A 24 8.58 -11.82 -2.12
CA VAL A 24 7.70 -12.93 -1.69
C VAL A 24 6.43 -13.05 -2.52
N SER A 25 6.28 -12.23 -3.56
CA SER A 25 5.05 -12.21 -4.40
C SER A 25 5.37 -12.37 -5.87
N LYS A 26 6.04 -13.47 -6.23
CA LYS A 26 6.52 -13.74 -7.61
C LYS A 26 5.39 -13.85 -8.63
N ASP A 27 4.18 -14.21 -8.20
CA ASP A 27 3.02 -14.36 -9.07
C ASP A 27 2.30 -13.03 -9.33
N ILE A 28 2.74 -11.95 -8.73
CA ILE A 28 2.17 -10.61 -8.92
C ILE A 28 3.18 -9.77 -9.71
N ILE A 29 2.70 -9.15 -10.78
CA ILE A 29 3.48 -8.16 -11.52
C ILE A 29 3.27 -6.81 -10.85
N TRP A 30 4.37 -6.22 -10.35
CA TRP A 30 4.32 -4.92 -9.70
C TRP A 30 4.85 -3.83 -10.62
N THR A 31 4.11 -2.73 -10.70
CA THR A 31 4.53 -1.51 -11.39
C THR A 31 4.56 -0.38 -10.38
N ARG A 32 5.71 0.29 -10.26
CA ARG A 32 5.83 1.49 -9.43
C ARG A 32 5.17 2.66 -10.14
N LEU A 33 4.25 3.33 -9.45
CA LEU A 33 3.54 4.48 -10.00
C LEU A 33 4.31 5.76 -9.65
N GLU A 34 5.21 6.16 -10.53
CA GLU A 34 6.12 7.28 -10.32
C GLU A 34 5.57 8.55 -10.98
N ASN A 35 4.43 9.03 -10.49
CA ASN A 35 3.81 10.22 -11.03
C ASN A 35 3.76 11.35 -10.00
N LEU A 36 4.67 12.32 -10.13
CA LEU A 36 4.76 13.46 -9.20
C LEU A 36 3.67 14.50 -9.41
N SER A 37 2.96 14.47 -10.53
CA SER A 37 1.91 15.44 -10.82
C SER A 37 0.54 15.04 -10.26
N LEU A 38 0.36 13.77 -9.87
CA LEU A 38 -0.90 13.26 -9.32
C LEU A 38 -0.73 12.97 -7.83
N LEU A 39 -1.09 13.93 -7.01
CA LEU A 39 -1.04 13.79 -5.56
C LEU A 39 -2.00 12.70 -5.10
N GLY A 40 -1.54 11.88 -4.17
CA GLY A 40 -2.35 10.80 -3.60
C GLY A 40 -2.39 9.51 -4.41
N THR A 41 -1.74 9.47 -5.59
CA THR A 41 -1.61 8.23 -6.36
C THR A 41 -0.88 7.17 -5.52
N PRO A 42 -1.39 5.93 -5.45
CA PRO A 42 -0.72 4.86 -4.71
C PRO A 42 0.67 4.54 -5.25
N ASP A 43 1.50 3.94 -4.41
CA ASP A 43 2.88 3.59 -4.76
C ASP A 43 2.97 2.53 -5.85
N LEU A 44 2.06 1.55 -5.81
CA LEU A 44 2.15 0.35 -6.64
C LEU A 44 0.85 0.06 -7.38
N LEU A 45 1.00 -0.40 -8.61
CA LEU A 45 -0.03 -1.12 -9.36
C LEU A 45 0.36 -2.59 -9.38
N GLY A 46 -0.54 -3.46 -8.92
CA GLY A 46 -0.36 -4.90 -8.98
C GLY A 46 -1.23 -5.54 -10.03
N TYR A 47 -0.76 -6.65 -10.59
CA TYR A 47 -1.51 -7.45 -11.55
C TYR A 47 -1.26 -8.92 -11.25
N ASN A 48 -2.31 -9.67 -10.89
CA ASN A 48 -2.17 -11.05 -10.46
C ASN A 48 -2.44 -12.06 -11.60
N ASN A 49 -2.32 -13.34 -11.29
CA ASN A 49 -2.54 -14.42 -12.26
C ASN A 49 -4.00 -14.55 -12.72
N HIS A 50 -4.94 -13.94 -12.02
CA HIS A 50 -6.34 -13.88 -12.43
C HIS A 50 -6.62 -12.71 -13.37
N ARG A 51 -5.56 -12.01 -13.83
CA ARG A 51 -5.65 -10.83 -14.70
C ARG A 51 -6.42 -9.68 -14.03
N HIS A 52 -6.23 -9.53 -12.74
CA HIS A 52 -6.91 -8.54 -11.92
C HIS A 52 -5.93 -7.46 -11.50
N PHE A 53 -6.29 -6.18 -11.76
CA PHE A 53 -5.51 -5.03 -11.33
C PHE A 53 -5.96 -4.55 -9.96
N PHE A 54 -5.01 -4.11 -9.17
CA PHE A 54 -5.25 -3.48 -7.88
C PHE A 54 -4.10 -2.51 -7.56
N THR A 55 -4.34 -1.60 -6.63
CA THR A 55 -3.31 -0.66 -6.18
C THR A 55 -2.95 -0.92 -4.72
N VAL A 56 -1.71 -0.62 -4.37
CA VAL A 56 -1.24 -0.72 -2.97
C VAL A 56 -0.45 0.53 -2.62
N GLU A 57 -0.89 1.21 -1.56
CA GLU A 57 -0.16 2.27 -0.90
C GLU A 57 0.70 1.65 0.20
N LEU A 58 1.98 1.97 0.21
CA LEU A 58 2.92 1.45 1.22
C LEU A 58 3.09 2.45 2.34
N LYS A 59 2.96 1.98 3.59
CA LYS A 59 3.19 2.79 4.77
C LYS A 59 4.00 2.02 5.80
N VAL A 60 4.91 2.73 6.46
CA VAL A 60 5.56 2.24 7.67
C VAL A 60 5.01 3.05 8.83
N ALA A 61 4.46 2.38 9.82
CA ALA A 61 3.79 3.04 10.93
C ALA A 61 4.75 3.90 11.74
N SER A 62 4.26 5.05 12.17
CA SER A 62 4.92 5.91 13.15
C SER A 62 4.21 5.69 14.48
N GLY A 63 4.85 4.96 15.39
CA GLY A 63 4.18 4.51 16.61
C GLY A 63 2.98 3.62 16.26
N ASN A 64 1.80 3.98 16.75
CA ASN A 64 0.56 3.22 16.55
C ASN A 64 -0.33 3.86 15.46
N ARG A 65 0.28 4.54 14.49
CA ARG A 65 -0.43 5.28 13.45
C ARG A 65 0.17 5.06 12.07
N ALA A 66 -0.69 4.93 11.07
CA ALA A 66 -0.31 5.07 9.67
C ALA A 66 -0.75 6.44 9.19
N ARG A 67 0.16 7.19 8.56
CA ARG A 67 -0.10 8.58 8.16
C ARG A 67 -0.44 8.64 6.67
N LEU A 68 -1.69 8.91 6.37
CA LEU A 68 -2.17 9.16 5.01
C LEU A 68 -2.42 10.66 4.84
N SER A 69 -1.99 11.21 3.71
CA SER A 69 -2.34 12.58 3.35
C SER A 69 -3.80 12.67 2.93
N PRO A 70 -4.41 13.87 2.95
CA PRO A 70 -5.77 14.05 2.44
C PRO A 70 -5.95 13.58 1.01
N HIS A 71 -4.94 13.77 0.17
CA HIS A 71 -4.97 13.31 -1.24
C HIS A 71 -4.96 11.78 -1.34
N GLN A 72 -4.19 11.11 -0.48
CA GLN A 72 -4.17 9.65 -0.43
C GLN A 72 -5.52 9.10 0.05
N VAL A 73 -6.11 9.70 1.06
CA VAL A 73 -7.46 9.33 1.52
C VAL A 73 -8.48 9.52 0.40
N SER A 74 -8.44 10.67 -0.29
CA SER A 74 -9.34 10.96 -1.41
C SER A 74 -9.23 9.91 -2.51
N PHE A 75 -8.01 9.51 -2.86
CA PHE A 75 -7.81 8.46 -3.87
C PHE A 75 -8.53 7.17 -3.47
N HIS A 76 -8.32 6.70 -2.24
CA HIS A 76 -8.91 5.45 -1.78
C HIS A 76 -10.43 5.52 -1.66
N LEU A 77 -10.99 6.67 -1.27
CA LEU A 77 -12.43 6.84 -1.18
C LEU A 77 -13.10 6.88 -2.56
N THR A 78 -12.41 7.40 -3.57
CA THR A 78 -12.93 7.42 -4.94
C THR A 78 -12.65 6.11 -5.69
N HIS A 79 -11.83 5.23 -5.13
CA HIS A 79 -11.52 3.91 -5.68
C HIS A 79 -11.79 2.85 -4.59
N PRO A 80 -13.08 2.61 -4.23
CA PRO A 80 -13.41 1.79 -3.06
C PRO A 80 -13.12 0.30 -3.25
N LYS A 81 -12.91 -0.13 -4.49
CA LYS A 81 -12.55 -1.52 -4.81
C LYS A 81 -11.16 -1.59 -5.40
N ASN A 82 -10.46 -2.69 -5.12
CA ASN A 82 -9.14 -2.96 -5.69
C ASN A 82 -8.08 -1.92 -5.32
N SER A 83 -8.26 -1.27 -4.20
CA SER A 83 -7.36 -0.26 -3.67
C SER A 83 -7.05 -0.62 -2.22
N PHE A 84 -5.77 -0.74 -1.89
CA PHE A 84 -5.32 -1.24 -0.59
C PHE A 84 -4.24 -0.37 0.00
N VAL A 85 -4.10 -0.44 1.32
CA VAL A 85 -2.99 0.15 2.07
C VAL A 85 -2.30 -0.97 2.84
N LEU A 86 -1.01 -1.15 2.59
CA LEU A 86 -0.18 -2.10 3.33
C LEU A 86 0.66 -1.34 4.34
N VAL A 87 0.47 -1.63 5.62
CA VAL A 87 1.14 -0.95 6.72
C VAL A 87 2.09 -1.93 7.42
N GLN A 88 3.37 -1.60 7.45
CA GLN A 88 4.32 -2.28 8.33
C GLN A 88 4.24 -1.65 9.71
N TRP A 89 3.86 -2.45 10.70
CA TRP A 89 3.73 -2.03 12.09
C TRP A 89 4.46 -3.01 12.98
N LYS A 90 5.60 -2.58 13.53
CA LYS A 90 6.51 -3.45 14.28
C LYS A 90 6.94 -4.63 13.39
N ASP A 91 6.69 -5.86 13.79
CA ASP A 91 6.97 -7.08 13.02
C ASP A 91 5.78 -7.57 12.19
N LYS A 92 4.67 -6.82 12.19
CA LYS A 92 3.45 -7.18 11.47
C LYS A 92 3.31 -6.41 10.16
N HIS A 93 2.55 -6.99 9.24
CA HIS A 93 2.18 -6.38 7.97
C HIS A 93 0.67 -6.42 7.86
N LEU A 94 0.06 -5.24 8.01
CA LEU A 94 -1.40 -5.10 8.06
C LEU A 94 -1.89 -4.63 6.70
N LEU A 95 -2.79 -5.39 6.08
CA LEU A 95 -3.41 -4.99 4.84
C LEU A 95 -4.80 -4.43 5.12
N PHE A 96 -5.05 -3.22 4.67
CA PHE A 96 -6.35 -2.57 4.78
C PHE A 96 -6.92 -2.33 3.39
N GLU A 97 -8.24 -2.39 3.28
CA GLU A 97 -8.92 -1.94 2.06
C GLU A 97 -8.92 -0.41 1.99
N GLY A 98 -8.95 0.14 0.77
CA GLY A 98 -8.98 1.58 0.58
C GLY A 98 -10.15 2.26 1.28
N LYS A 99 -11.30 1.58 1.38
CA LYS A 99 -12.47 2.10 2.11
C LYS A 99 -12.22 2.32 3.60
N GLN A 100 -11.15 1.72 4.16
CA GLN A 100 -10.76 1.91 5.56
C GLN A 100 -9.81 3.09 5.77
N SER A 101 -9.50 3.86 4.72
CA SER A 101 -8.49 4.92 4.78
C SER A 101 -8.82 6.02 5.78
N LEU A 102 -10.10 6.40 5.93
CA LEU A 102 -10.51 7.37 6.95
C LEU A 102 -10.27 6.83 8.36
N ALA A 103 -10.58 5.57 8.60
CA ALA A 103 -10.34 4.93 9.89
C ALA A 103 -8.83 4.89 10.21
N LEU A 104 -7.99 4.68 9.19
CA LEU A 104 -6.53 4.72 9.36
C LEU A 104 -6.03 6.10 9.82
N VAL A 105 -6.66 7.17 9.34
CA VAL A 105 -6.31 8.54 9.74
C VAL A 105 -6.78 8.83 11.17
N ASP A 106 -8.00 8.41 11.51
CA ASP A 106 -8.67 8.82 12.75
C ASP A 106 -8.37 7.91 13.94
N SER A 107 -7.88 6.69 13.72
CA SER A 107 -7.78 5.67 14.76
C SER A 107 -6.37 5.10 14.87
N SER A 108 -6.05 4.56 16.02
CA SER A 108 -4.81 3.82 16.23
C SER A 108 -4.87 2.46 15.53
N LEU A 109 -3.71 1.95 15.10
CA LEU A 109 -3.63 0.65 14.41
C LEU A 109 -4.14 -0.48 15.28
N SER A 110 -3.91 -0.41 16.59
CA SER A 110 -4.37 -1.45 17.53
C SER A 110 -5.89 -1.56 17.62
N SER A 111 -6.63 -0.52 17.24
CA SER A 111 -8.08 -0.49 17.28
C SER A 111 -8.75 -0.86 15.95
N LEU A 112 -7.96 -1.11 14.92
CA LEU A 112 -8.45 -1.38 13.57
C LEU A 112 -8.37 -2.86 13.23
N GLU A 113 -9.29 -3.30 12.37
CA GLU A 113 -9.35 -4.68 11.89
C GLU A 113 -8.80 -4.72 10.46
N PRO A 114 -7.55 -5.20 10.26
CA PRO A 114 -7.03 -5.38 8.91
C PRO A 114 -7.69 -6.56 8.21
N VAL A 115 -7.59 -6.59 6.89
CA VAL A 115 -8.03 -7.76 6.09
C VAL A 115 -7.19 -8.97 6.45
N VAL A 116 -5.87 -8.78 6.54
CA VAL A 116 -4.88 -9.77 6.98
C VAL A 116 -3.77 -9.05 7.74
N ASP A 117 -3.00 -9.79 8.54
CA ASP A 117 -1.98 -9.20 9.42
C ASP A 117 -0.58 -9.80 9.27
N SER A 118 -0.33 -10.57 8.22
CA SER A 118 1.00 -11.07 7.88
C SER A 118 1.29 -10.83 6.40
N LEU A 119 2.58 -10.75 6.06
CA LEU A 119 2.99 -10.55 4.67
C LEU A 119 2.61 -11.75 3.80
N GLU A 120 2.73 -12.96 4.34
CA GLU A 120 2.34 -14.17 3.64
C GLU A 120 0.85 -14.15 3.29
N ASP A 121 -0.01 -13.84 4.26
CA ASP A 121 -1.46 -13.77 4.04
C ASP A 121 -1.83 -12.61 3.14
N CYS A 122 -1.11 -11.49 3.21
CA CYS A 122 -1.28 -10.37 2.29
C CYS A 122 -1.07 -10.80 0.84
N VAL A 123 0.02 -11.51 0.56
CA VAL A 123 0.32 -12.00 -0.79
C VAL A 123 -0.74 -12.99 -1.26
N LYS A 124 -1.16 -13.92 -0.39
CA LYS A 124 -2.23 -14.88 -0.72
C LYS A 124 -3.54 -14.15 -1.06
N TYR A 125 -3.90 -13.16 -0.26
CA TYR A 125 -5.11 -12.38 -0.47
C TYR A 125 -5.07 -11.64 -1.81
N LEU A 126 -4.00 -10.89 -2.07
CA LEU A 126 -3.85 -10.12 -3.32
C LEU A 126 -3.76 -11.03 -4.56
N SER A 127 -3.18 -12.20 -4.42
CA SER A 127 -3.10 -13.18 -5.50
C SER A 127 -4.44 -13.84 -5.80
N SER A 128 -5.37 -13.82 -4.86
CA SER A 128 -6.69 -14.45 -4.98
C SER A 128 -7.77 -13.52 -5.55
N LEU A 129 -7.46 -12.24 -5.72
CA LEU A 129 -8.41 -11.26 -6.25
C LEU A 129 -8.87 -11.58 -7.66
#